data_388563b891ad8b9c7cfa05b2ae561d82
#
_entry.id   388563b891ad8b9c7cfa05b2ae561d82
#
_cell.length_a   1.000
_cell.length_b   1.000
_cell.length_c   1.000
_cell.angle_alpha   90.00
_cell.angle_beta   90.00
_cell.angle_gamma   90.00
#
_symmetry.space_group_name_H-M   'P 1'
#
loop_
_entity.id
_entity.type
_entity.pdbx_description
1 polymer ?
#
loop_
_entity_poly.entity_id
_entity_poly.type
_entity_poly.pdbx_seq_one_letter_code
_entity_poly.pdbx_strand_id
1 'polypeptide(L)'
;MEDRRSRKSLVKSHVRATLSALLALVALACLVSWPDLVKAGKPSTHRPPIVGIAHIGLKTNNLSAAREFYTRTLGLQEAFSVKVAQTSVADLAGSPGQLIMTFFKVNDHQYIELTPDLKTPTEDRLSHIAFETTDIRALRDYLAANGVEVPATLKPGAAGNLSFSVKDPDGHTVEFVEYLEGSLHSRSFGKFLPDTRISQHMIHVGVTVRDRRAADHFYKDLLGFQSIWYGGMTDDRVDWVDMRVPDGTDWLEYMLNVRDPSPRTLGVMHHFALGVPDIHEAYKEVVSRGYKAEQPKVGRDGKWQLNLYDPDYTRAELMEPKPVRKPCCSMIIGE
;
A
#
# COMPACT_ATOMS: atom_id res chain seq x y z
N MET A 1 11.49 25.20 89.99
CA MET A 1 11.89 24.01 89.12
C MET A 1 10.69 23.35 88.47
N GLU A 2 9.51 23.92 88.58
CA GLU A 2 8.24 23.34 88.02
C GLU A 2 7.81 23.92 86.68
N ASP A 3 8.34 25.05 86.26
CA ASP A 3 7.88 25.71 84.99
C ASP A 3 8.48 25.18 83.66
N ARG A 4 9.50 24.35 83.72
CA ARG A 4 10.10 23.78 82.52
C ARG A 4 9.44 22.50 82.01
N ARG A 5 8.63 21.78 82.84
CA ARG A 5 7.96 20.52 82.42
C ARG A 5 6.64 20.79 81.67
N SER A 6 5.91 21.85 82.01
CA SER A 6 4.64 22.25 81.41
C SER A 6 4.79 22.69 79.96
N ARG A 7 5.81 23.48 79.64
CA ARG A 7 6.02 23.94 78.26
C ARG A 7 6.43 22.85 77.27
N LYS A 8 7.11 21.76 77.71
CA LYS A 8 7.48 20.62 76.79
C LYS A 8 6.30 19.71 76.45
N SER A 9 5.27 19.65 77.29
CA SER A 9 4.06 18.83 77.04
C SER A 9 3.15 19.53 76.02
N LEU A 10 2.97 20.88 76.11
CA LEU A 10 2.14 21.60 75.14
C LEU A 10 2.74 21.61 73.70
N VAL A 11 4.07 21.76 73.56
CA VAL A 11 4.72 21.74 72.25
C VAL A 11 4.61 20.38 71.56
N LYS A 12 4.68 19.30 72.34
CA LYS A 12 4.51 17.95 71.75
C LYS A 12 3.09 17.63 71.29
N SER A 13 2.05 18.22 71.93
CA SER A 13 0.66 18.02 71.51
C SER A 13 0.33 18.78 70.22
N HIS A 14 0.84 20.00 70.05
CA HIS A 14 0.61 20.78 68.82
C HIS A 14 1.34 20.22 67.61
N VAL A 15 2.57 19.70 67.76
CA VAL A 15 3.31 19.04 66.66
C VAL A 15 2.64 17.75 66.17
N ARG A 16 2.04 16.99 67.08
CA ARG A 16 1.30 15.76 66.67
C ARG A 16 -0.03 16.07 65.99
N ALA A 17 -0.75 17.11 66.40
CA ALA A 17 -1.99 17.51 65.75
C ALA A 17 -1.76 18.08 64.33
N THR A 18 -0.69 18.83 64.09
CA THR A 18 -0.35 19.38 62.80
C THR A 18 0.17 18.31 61.82
N LEU A 19 0.92 17.32 62.29
CA LEU A 19 1.36 16.21 61.41
C LEU A 19 0.18 15.31 60.97
N SER A 20 -0.80 15.05 61.85
CA SER A 20 -1.98 14.26 61.52
C SER A 20 -2.90 14.98 60.51
N ALA A 21 -3.00 16.33 60.59
CA ALA A 21 -3.79 17.11 59.64
C ALA A 21 -3.12 17.19 58.24
N LEU A 22 -1.79 17.26 58.17
CA LEU A 22 -1.07 17.23 56.88
C LEU A 22 -1.14 15.86 56.20
N LEU A 23 -1.10 14.74 56.95
CA LEU A 23 -1.24 13.41 56.39
C LEU A 23 -2.67 13.12 55.90
N ALA A 24 -3.69 13.68 56.52
CA ALA A 24 -5.07 13.57 56.04
C ALA A 24 -5.32 14.39 54.75
N LEU A 25 -4.69 15.55 54.60
CA LEU A 25 -4.78 16.39 53.40
C LEU A 25 -4.02 15.80 52.21
N VAL A 26 -2.90 15.12 52.42
CA VAL A 26 -2.16 14.41 51.35
C VAL A 26 -2.91 13.17 50.90
N ALA A 27 -3.61 12.45 51.84
CA ALA A 27 -4.43 11.29 51.44
C ALA A 27 -5.72 11.68 50.69
N LEU A 28 -6.26 12.90 50.90
CA LEU A 28 -7.44 13.40 50.17
C LEU A 28 -7.07 13.97 48.77
N ALA A 29 -5.85 14.47 48.61
CA ALA A 29 -5.37 14.96 47.30
C ALA A 29 -5.02 13.82 46.28
N CYS A 30 -4.83 12.59 46.76
CA CYS A 30 -4.61 11.42 45.89
C CYS A 30 -5.89 10.79 45.36
N LEU A 31 -7.09 11.30 45.70
CA LEU A 31 -8.37 10.82 45.18
C LEU A 31 -8.94 11.67 44.06
N VAL A 32 -8.19 12.69 43.61
CA VAL A 32 -8.62 13.51 42.45
C VAL A 32 -8.03 12.93 41.19
N SER A 33 -8.89 12.22 40.44
CA SER A 33 -8.83 11.91 39.02
C SER A 33 -7.51 11.32 38.51
N TRP A 34 -7.38 10.02 38.56
CA TRP A 34 -6.77 9.36 37.45
C TRP A 34 -7.69 9.60 36.22
N PRO A 35 -7.15 10.21 35.15
CA PRO A 35 -7.87 10.20 33.88
C PRO A 35 -8.17 8.72 33.59
N ASP A 36 -9.39 8.43 33.18
CA ASP A 36 -9.76 7.12 32.67
C ASP A 36 -8.63 6.65 31.73
N LEU A 37 -7.83 5.70 32.20
CA LEU A 37 -7.03 4.88 31.33
C LEU A 37 -8.06 4.27 30.38
N VAL A 38 -8.22 4.87 29.21
CA VAL A 38 -8.88 4.25 28.07
C VAL A 38 -8.31 2.85 28.04
N LYS A 39 -9.07 1.87 28.49
CA LYS A 39 -8.69 0.48 28.39
C LYS A 39 -8.47 0.28 26.89
N ALA A 40 -7.21 0.22 26.50
CA ALA A 40 -6.86 -0.25 25.18
C ALA A 40 -7.58 -1.58 25.05
N GLY A 41 -8.60 -1.63 24.20
CA GLY A 41 -9.35 -2.85 23.94
C GLY A 41 -8.33 -3.94 23.62
N LYS A 42 -8.57 -5.17 24.03
CA LYS A 42 -7.72 -6.30 23.58
C LYS A 42 -7.55 -6.15 22.06
N PRO A 43 -6.32 -6.21 21.52
CA PRO A 43 -6.12 -6.16 20.08
C PRO A 43 -7.09 -7.14 19.42
N SER A 44 -7.79 -6.69 18.39
CA SER A 44 -8.67 -7.57 17.63
C SER A 44 -7.83 -8.73 17.10
N THR A 45 -8.24 -9.95 17.36
CA THR A 45 -7.63 -11.15 16.75
C THR A 45 -8.04 -11.27 15.28
N HIS A 46 -9.01 -10.48 14.85
CA HIS A 46 -9.53 -10.48 13.48
C HIS A 46 -8.82 -9.39 12.66
N ARG A 47 -8.26 -9.78 11.53
CA ARG A 47 -7.65 -8.85 10.56
C ARG A 47 -8.74 -7.93 9.97
N PRO A 48 -8.54 -6.60 9.97
CA PRO A 48 -9.40 -5.66 9.25
C PRO A 48 -9.39 -5.88 7.74
N PRO A 49 -10.42 -5.41 7.00
CA PRO A 49 -10.54 -5.64 5.57
C PRO A 49 -9.38 -5.06 4.77
N ILE A 50 -8.89 -5.82 3.75
CA ILE A 50 -8.03 -5.38 2.67
C ILE A 50 -8.76 -5.73 1.39
N VAL A 51 -9.32 -4.72 0.72
CA VAL A 51 -10.38 -4.92 -0.28
C VAL A 51 -9.90 -4.92 -1.73
N GLY A 52 -8.68 -4.50 -2.00
CA GLY A 52 -8.12 -4.50 -3.35
C GLY A 52 -6.77 -3.80 -3.44
N ILE A 53 -6.21 -3.78 -4.64
CA ILE A 53 -5.08 -2.92 -4.98
C ILE A 53 -5.61 -1.50 -5.14
N ALA A 54 -5.02 -0.54 -4.41
CA ALA A 54 -5.34 0.88 -4.55
C ALA A 54 -4.53 1.53 -5.66
N HIS A 55 -3.21 1.32 -5.64
CA HIS A 55 -2.31 1.82 -6.68
C HIS A 55 -0.95 1.11 -6.66
N ILE A 56 -0.25 1.26 -7.77
CA ILE A 56 1.18 1.02 -7.85
C ILE A 56 1.89 2.38 -7.95
N GLY A 57 2.87 2.63 -7.07
CA GLY A 57 3.71 3.82 -7.10
C GLY A 57 4.98 3.55 -7.90
N LEU A 58 5.18 4.32 -8.97
CA LEU A 58 6.30 4.20 -9.90
C LEU A 58 7.11 5.48 -9.95
N LYS A 59 8.41 5.35 -10.24
CA LYS A 59 9.33 6.47 -10.44
C LYS A 59 9.64 6.64 -11.92
N THR A 60 9.74 7.89 -12.36
CA THR A 60 10.16 8.22 -13.73
C THR A 60 11.23 9.32 -13.70
N ASN A 61 12.13 9.31 -14.70
CA ASN A 61 13.01 10.44 -14.98
C ASN A 61 12.52 11.28 -16.18
N ASN A 62 11.47 10.81 -16.88
CA ASN A 62 10.89 11.48 -18.03
C ASN A 62 9.35 11.52 -17.94
N LEU A 63 8.86 12.41 -17.11
CA LEU A 63 7.43 12.56 -16.85
C LEU A 63 6.61 12.82 -18.12
N SER A 64 7.15 13.56 -19.11
CA SER A 64 6.44 13.84 -20.37
C SER A 64 6.20 12.58 -21.19
N ALA A 65 7.24 11.77 -21.37
CA ALA A 65 7.12 10.51 -22.09
C ALA A 65 6.26 9.48 -21.33
N ALA A 66 6.38 9.44 -20.00
CA ALA A 66 5.54 8.58 -19.16
C ALA A 66 4.06 9.00 -19.27
N ARG A 67 3.74 10.30 -19.19
CA ARG A 67 2.36 10.79 -19.41
C ARG A 67 1.82 10.38 -20.77
N GLU A 68 2.61 10.50 -21.84
CA GLU A 68 2.20 10.07 -23.18
C GLU A 68 1.89 8.57 -23.22
N PHE A 69 2.70 7.73 -22.57
CA PHE A 69 2.44 6.29 -22.47
C PHE A 69 1.12 5.99 -21.73
N TYR A 70 0.93 6.56 -20.54
CA TYR A 70 -0.27 6.27 -19.74
C TYR A 70 -1.55 6.86 -20.35
N THR A 71 -1.47 8.05 -20.97
CA THR A 71 -2.67 8.71 -21.55
C THR A 71 -2.95 8.28 -22.98
N ARG A 72 -1.92 8.19 -23.83
CA ARG A 72 -2.13 7.85 -25.25
C ARG A 72 -2.15 6.34 -25.47
N THR A 73 -1.13 5.61 -24.98
CA THR A 73 -1.04 4.16 -25.23
C THR A 73 -2.08 3.40 -24.42
N LEU A 74 -2.18 3.63 -23.11
CA LEU A 74 -3.16 2.96 -22.25
C LEU A 74 -4.54 3.64 -22.23
N GLY A 75 -4.65 4.86 -22.78
CA GLY A 75 -5.90 5.60 -22.85
C GLY A 75 -6.45 6.08 -21.49
N LEU A 76 -5.62 6.02 -20.44
CA LEU A 76 -6.00 6.49 -19.11
C LEU A 76 -6.04 8.03 -19.08
N GLN A 77 -6.68 8.59 -18.06
CA GLN A 77 -6.65 10.04 -17.83
C GLN A 77 -5.94 10.37 -16.53
N GLU A 78 -5.12 11.42 -16.54
CA GLU A 78 -4.57 12.01 -15.32
C GLU A 78 -5.72 12.63 -14.53
N ALA A 79 -5.99 12.07 -13.32
CA ALA A 79 -7.10 12.51 -12.50
C ALA A 79 -6.73 13.76 -11.68
N PHE A 80 -5.51 13.76 -11.13
CA PHE A 80 -4.97 14.88 -10.37
C PHE A 80 -3.45 14.74 -10.22
N SER A 81 -2.83 15.86 -9.88
CA SER A 81 -1.42 15.93 -9.51
C SER A 81 -1.27 16.65 -8.16
N VAL A 82 -0.30 16.23 -7.37
CA VAL A 82 0.07 16.87 -6.10
C VAL A 82 1.36 17.67 -6.32
N LYS A 83 1.35 18.92 -5.88
CA LYS A 83 2.50 19.83 -5.96
C LYS A 83 2.84 20.37 -4.58
N VAL A 84 4.13 20.74 -4.38
CA VAL A 84 4.55 21.48 -3.19
C VAL A 84 3.69 22.74 -3.02
N ALA A 85 3.32 23.09 -1.81
CA ALA A 85 2.41 24.18 -1.45
C ALA A 85 0.92 23.96 -1.79
N GLN A 86 0.54 22.82 -2.37
CA GLN A 86 -0.86 22.41 -2.55
C GLN A 86 -1.29 21.36 -1.51
N THR A 87 -0.41 21.03 -0.57
CA THR A 87 -0.64 20.02 0.44
C THR A 87 -0.67 20.66 1.84
N SER A 88 -1.44 20.08 2.75
CA SER A 88 -1.42 20.43 4.17
C SER A 88 -0.25 19.76 4.93
N VAL A 89 0.59 18.98 4.23
CA VAL A 89 1.73 18.27 4.81
C VAL A 89 2.94 19.20 4.77
N ALA A 90 3.31 19.75 5.93
CA ALA A 90 4.41 20.71 6.06
C ALA A 90 5.81 20.14 5.79
N ASP A 91 5.94 18.81 5.76
CA ASP A 91 7.24 18.10 5.70
C ASP A 91 7.65 17.72 4.27
N LEU A 92 6.87 18.10 3.24
CA LEU A 92 7.26 17.82 1.85
C LEU A 92 8.33 18.79 1.37
N ALA A 93 9.55 18.28 1.23
CA ALA A 93 10.66 19.03 0.70
C ALA A 93 10.46 19.36 -0.80
N GLY A 94 10.76 20.57 -1.21
CA GLY A 94 10.74 21.00 -2.61
C GLY A 94 10.43 22.47 -2.80
N SER A 95 10.61 22.97 -4.03
CA SER A 95 10.27 24.35 -4.39
C SER A 95 8.74 24.49 -4.58
N PRO A 96 8.15 25.66 -4.22
CA PRO A 96 6.73 25.92 -4.46
C PRO A 96 6.33 25.63 -5.91
N GLY A 97 5.23 24.89 -6.10
CA GLY A 97 4.73 24.49 -7.42
C GLY A 97 5.43 23.27 -8.03
N GLN A 98 6.50 22.75 -7.43
CA GLN A 98 7.15 21.52 -7.87
C GLN A 98 6.17 20.34 -7.77
N LEU A 99 6.11 19.53 -8.85
CA LEU A 99 5.31 18.31 -8.87
C LEU A 99 5.93 17.26 -7.93
N ILE A 100 5.11 16.70 -7.09
CA ILE A 100 5.47 15.59 -6.18
C ILE A 100 5.06 14.27 -6.81
N MET A 101 3.80 14.14 -7.24
CA MET A 101 3.23 12.93 -7.82
C MET A 101 2.03 13.26 -8.70
N THR A 102 1.73 12.37 -9.64
CA THR A 102 0.53 12.42 -10.48
C THR A 102 -0.14 11.06 -10.52
N PHE A 103 -1.48 11.04 -10.69
CA PHE A 103 -2.30 9.84 -10.63
C PHE A 103 -3.05 9.64 -11.94
N PHE A 104 -2.80 8.52 -12.62
CA PHE A 104 -3.54 8.06 -13.78
C PHE A 104 -4.62 7.07 -13.33
N LYS A 105 -5.87 7.35 -13.67
CA LYS A 105 -7.01 6.63 -13.13
C LYS A 105 -7.37 5.41 -13.97
N VAL A 106 -7.39 4.23 -13.33
CA VAL A 106 -7.88 2.98 -13.92
C VAL A 106 -9.39 2.85 -13.68
N ASN A 107 -9.80 2.98 -12.41
CA ASN A 107 -11.21 3.05 -11.98
C ASN A 107 -11.32 3.91 -10.70
N ASP A 108 -12.47 3.93 -10.05
CA ASP A 108 -12.71 4.79 -8.89
C ASP A 108 -11.86 4.43 -7.66
N HIS A 109 -11.32 3.22 -7.60
CA HIS A 109 -10.50 2.71 -6.50
C HIS A 109 -9.02 2.50 -6.88
N GLN A 110 -8.69 2.44 -8.20
CA GLN A 110 -7.39 2.01 -8.66
C GLN A 110 -6.70 3.07 -9.52
N TYR A 111 -5.41 3.30 -9.23
CA TYR A 111 -4.59 4.30 -9.90
C TYR A 111 -3.18 3.79 -10.19
N ILE A 112 -2.50 4.42 -11.14
CA ILE A 112 -1.06 4.36 -11.31
C ILE A 112 -0.53 5.70 -10.79
N GLU A 113 0.21 5.66 -9.68
CA GLU A 113 0.90 6.82 -9.14
C GLU A 113 2.27 6.95 -9.78
N LEU A 114 2.62 8.14 -10.23
CA LEU A 114 3.91 8.41 -10.86
C LEU A 114 4.61 9.57 -10.17
N THR A 115 5.84 9.34 -9.69
CA THR A 115 6.69 10.36 -9.08
C THR A 115 7.87 10.68 -9.99
N PRO A 116 8.22 11.98 -10.22
CA PRO A 116 9.37 12.38 -11.03
C PRO A 116 10.67 12.27 -10.21
N ASP A 117 10.94 11.10 -9.65
CA ASP A 117 11.99 10.89 -8.64
C ASP A 117 12.96 9.74 -8.96
N LEU A 118 12.99 9.26 -10.22
CA LEU A 118 14.01 8.30 -10.65
C LEU A 118 15.33 9.05 -10.86
N LYS A 119 16.26 8.89 -9.90
CA LYS A 119 17.53 9.63 -9.88
C LYS A 119 18.55 9.06 -10.84
N THR A 120 18.58 7.73 -10.97
CA THR A 120 19.56 7.03 -11.81
C THR A 120 18.89 5.90 -12.59
N PRO A 121 19.44 5.51 -13.77
CA PRO A 121 18.93 4.37 -14.53
C PRO A 121 19.07 3.03 -13.81
N THR A 122 19.82 2.99 -12.70
CA THR A 122 20.08 1.79 -11.93
C THR A 122 19.12 1.61 -10.76
N GLU A 123 18.31 2.62 -10.43
CA GLU A 123 17.29 2.52 -9.39
C GLU A 123 16.14 1.62 -9.82
N ASP A 124 15.49 1.02 -8.82
CA ASP A 124 14.20 0.38 -9.00
C ASP A 124 13.12 1.41 -9.32
N ARG A 125 12.30 1.10 -10.32
CA ARG A 125 11.16 1.95 -10.71
C ARG A 125 10.02 1.84 -9.71
N LEU A 126 9.90 0.71 -9.02
CA LEU A 126 8.89 0.54 -7.98
C LEU A 126 9.23 1.44 -6.79
N SER A 127 8.30 2.29 -6.43
CA SER A 127 8.32 3.05 -5.19
C SER A 127 7.63 2.27 -4.08
N HIS A 128 6.40 1.82 -4.36
CA HIS A 128 5.57 1.06 -3.44
C HIS A 128 4.41 0.37 -4.16
N ILE A 129 3.78 -0.57 -3.47
CA ILE A 129 2.46 -1.10 -3.80
C ILE A 129 1.49 -0.68 -2.71
N ALA A 130 0.27 -0.31 -3.07
CA ALA A 130 -0.74 0.14 -2.12
C ALA A 130 -1.99 -0.73 -2.17
N PHE A 131 -2.48 -1.14 -1.00
CA PHE A 131 -3.73 -1.86 -0.84
C PHE A 131 -4.77 -0.98 -0.14
N GLU A 132 -6.00 -1.02 -0.63
CA GLU A 132 -7.12 -0.31 -0.03
C GLU A 132 -7.65 -1.08 1.18
N THR A 133 -7.92 -0.35 2.25
CA THR A 133 -8.61 -0.85 3.45
C THR A 133 -9.77 0.08 3.80
N THR A 134 -10.79 -0.48 4.44
CA THR A 134 -11.94 0.28 4.95
C THR A 134 -11.82 0.69 6.41
N ASP A 135 -10.76 0.25 7.10
CA ASP A 135 -10.45 0.65 8.48
C ASP A 135 -8.93 0.65 8.71
N ILE A 136 -8.30 1.73 8.33
CA ILE A 136 -6.85 1.86 8.39
C ILE A 136 -6.32 1.94 9.83
N ARG A 137 -7.14 2.44 10.76
CA ARG A 137 -6.75 2.55 12.18
C ARG A 137 -6.69 1.18 12.83
N ALA A 138 -7.74 0.39 12.62
CA ALA A 138 -7.76 -0.99 13.10
C ALA A 138 -6.68 -1.84 12.42
N LEU A 139 -6.41 -1.65 11.12
CA LEU A 139 -5.36 -2.38 10.40
C LEU A 139 -3.96 -2.04 10.95
N ARG A 140 -3.67 -0.77 11.20
CA ARG A 140 -2.43 -0.35 11.85
C ARG A 140 -2.25 -1.01 13.22
N ASP A 141 -3.31 -0.98 14.05
CA ASP A 141 -3.28 -1.53 15.41
C ASP A 141 -3.14 -3.06 15.38
N TYR A 142 -3.79 -3.73 14.43
CA TYR A 142 -3.64 -5.15 14.18
C TYR A 142 -2.19 -5.52 13.82
N LEU A 143 -1.58 -4.80 12.89
CA LEU A 143 -0.20 -5.04 12.47
C LEU A 143 0.80 -4.77 13.62
N ALA A 144 0.60 -3.69 14.38
CA ALA A 144 1.41 -3.41 15.57
C ALA A 144 1.31 -4.53 16.62
N ALA A 145 0.10 -5.05 16.87
CA ALA A 145 -0.12 -6.15 17.81
C ALA A 145 0.52 -7.46 17.36
N ASN A 146 0.76 -7.63 16.05
CA ASN A 146 1.45 -8.77 15.47
C ASN A 146 2.95 -8.51 15.21
N GLY A 147 3.52 -7.46 15.81
CA GLY A 147 4.96 -7.20 15.81
C GLY A 147 5.49 -6.50 14.54
N VAL A 148 4.61 -5.98 13.68
CA VAL A 148 5.02 -5.16 12.52
C VAL A 148 5.29 -3.74 12.99
N GLU A 149 6.41 -3.16 12.55
CA GLU A 149 6.71 -1.75 12.79
C GLU A 149 5.76 -0.87 11.99
N VAL A 150 4.99 -0.04 12.69
CA VAL A 150 4.00 0.88 12.12
C VAL A 150 4.17 2.27 12.72
N PRO A 151 3.72 3.35 12.03
CA PRO A 151 3.81 4.70 12.58
C PRO A 151 2.93 4.84 13.85
N ALA A 152 3.42 5.59 14.83
CA ALA A 152 2.70 5.82 16.09
C ALA A 152 1.36 6.56 15.88
N THR A 153 1.28 7.43 14.88
CA THR A 153 0.09 8.23 14.53
C THR A 153 -0.15 8.21 13.03
N LEU A 154 -1.42 8.22 12.64
CA LEU A 154 -1.84 8.39 11.25
C LEU A 154 -2.12 9.88 11.00
N LYS A 155 -1.61 10.38 9.87
CA LYS A 155 -1.89 11.74 9.38
C LYS A 155 -2.38 11.64 7.94
N PRO A 156 -3.27 12.56 7.50
CA PRO A 156 -3.61 12.61 6.09
C PRO A 156 -2.38 12.85 5.23
N GLY A 157 -2.23 12.06 4.17
CA GLY A 157 -1.20 12.24 3.16
C GLY A 157 -1.48 13.43 2.24
N ALA A 158 -0.61 13.64 1.26
CA ALA A 158 -0.68 14.76 0.33
C ALA A 158 -1.97 14.80 -0.51
N ALA A 159 -2.55 13.65 -0.80
CA ALA A 159 -3.84 13.53 -1.51
C ALA A 159 -5.06 13.62 -0.58
N GLY A 160 -4.88 13.77 0.74
CA GLY A 160 -5.94 13.91 1.72
C GLY A 160 -6.52 12.60 2.27
N ASN A 161 -5.94 11.46 1.93
CA ASN A 161 -6.31 10.15 2.49
C ASN A 161 -5.48 9.82 3.72
N LEU A 162 -5.97 8.90 4.56
CA LEU A 162 -5.11 8.27 5.56
C LEU A 162 -4.34 7.12 4.91
N SER A 163 -3.05 7.08 5.16
CA SER A 163 -2.21 5.95 4.76
C SER A 163 -1.06 5.72 5.73
N PHE A 164 -0.49 4.53 5.67
CA PHE A 164 0.79 4.20 6.28
C PHE A 164 1.47 3.10 5.49
N SER A 165 2.80 3.06 5.60
CA SER A 165 3.61 2.06 4.91
C SER A 165 4.35 1.18 5.91
N VAL A 166 4.55 -0.08 5.51
CA VAL A 166 5.40 -1.06 6.18
C VAL A 166 6.39 -1.63 5.17
N LYS A 167 7.37 -2.40 5.64
CA LYS A 167 8.27 -3.15 4.76
C LYS A 167 7.86 -4.62 4.75
N ASP A 168 7.79 -5.18 3.54
CA ASP A 168 7.69 -6.63 3.39
C ASP A 168 9.07 -7.30 3.68
N PRO A 169 9.15 -8.63 3.74
CA PRO A 169 10.41 -9.33 4.04
C PRO A 169 11.55 -9.08 3.03
N ASP A 170 11.24 -8.70 1.80
CA ASP A 170 12.22 -8.37 0.76
C ASP A 170 12.59 -6.88 0.74
N GLY A 171 11.94 -6.07 1.58
CA GLY A 171 12.19 -4.63 1.74
C GLY A 171 11.35 -3.74 0.83
N HIS A 172 10.38 -4.29 0.08
CA HIS A 172 9.43 -3.46 -0.67
C HIS A 172 8.58 -2.63 0.28
N THR A 173 8.22 -1.43 -0.16
CA THR A 173 7.25 -0.60 0.56
C THR A 173 5.84 -1.09 0.23
N VAL A 174 5.11 -1.50 1.27
CA VAL A 174 3.70 -1.85 1.19
C VAL A 174 2.92 -0.77 1.91
N GLU A 175 2.12 -0.02 1.17
CA GLU A 175 1.23 1.01 1.70
C GLU A 175 -0.18 0.43 1.91
N PHE A 176 -0.82 0.86 3.00
CA PHE A 176 -2.26 0.70 3.19
C PHE A 176 -2.89 2.07 3.15
N VAL A 177 -4.02 2.21 2.44
CA VAL A 177 -4.71 3.49 2.25
C VAL A 177 -6.21 3.33 2.48
N GLU A 178 -6.79 4.31 3.17
CA GLU A 178 -8.24 4.50 3.30
C GLU A 178 -8.63 5.81 2.62
N TYR A 179 -9.50 5.72 1.61
CA TYR A 179 -9.98 6.89 0.87
C TYR A 179 -11.00 7.66 1.71
N LEU A 180 -10.64 8.90 2.06
CA LEU A 180 -11.46 9.75 2.90
C LEU A 180 -12.33 10.69 2.07
N GLU A 181 -13.49 11.04 2.61
CA GLU A 181 -14.31 12.10 2.07
C GLU A 181 -13.53 13.43 1.98
N GLY A 182 -13.69 14.16 0.88
CA GLY A 182 -12.96 15.40 0.62
C GLY A 182 -11.51 15.23 0.13
N SER A 183 -10.97 14.01 0.06
CA SER A 183 -9.67 13.74 -0.55
C SER A 183 -9.68 13.99 -2.07
N LEU A 184 -8.49 14.06 -2.69
CA LEU A 184 -8.40 14.19 -4.14
C LEU A 184 -9.00 12.97 -4.85
N HIS A 185 -8.86 11.77 -4.26
CA HIS A 185 -9.46 10.54 -4.77
C HIS A 185 -10.98 10.60 -4.73
N SER A 186 -11.59 10.93 -3.58
CA SER A 186 -13.05 10.98 -3.45
C SER A 186 -13.68 12.06 -4.34
N ARG A 187 -13.01 13.19 -4.54
CA ARG A 187 -13.44 14.25 -5.48
C ARG A 187 -13.36 13.84 -6.95
N SER A 188 -12.57 12.80 -7.24
CA SER A 188 -12.39 12.22 -8.58
C SER A 188 -13.34 11.06 -8.88
N PHE A 189 -14.16 10.64 -7.92
CA PHE A 189 -15.15 9.58 -8.11
C PHE A 189 -16.10 9.87 -9.27
N GLY A 190 -16.31 8.89 -10.16
CA GLY A 190 -17.11 9.00 -11.37
C GLY A 190 -16.56 9.95 -12.44
N LYS A 191 -15.33 10.44 -12.30
CA LYS A 191 -14.67 11.38 -13.23
C LYS A 191 -13.36 10.81 -13.74
N PHE A 192 -12.82 11.40 -14.81
CA PHE A 192 -11.53 11.01 -15.39
C PHE A 192 -11.48 9.54 -15.82
N LEU A 193 -12.58 9.04 -16.34
CA LEU A 193 -12.79 7.66 -16.78
C LEU A 193 -13.21 7.63 -18.27
N PRO A 194 -12.35 8.10 -19.22
CA PRO A 194 -12.70 8.16 -20.63
C PRO A 194 -12.90 6.76 -21.21
N ASP A 195 -13.75 6.65 -22.25
CA ASP A 195 -14.00 5.39 -22.95
C ASP A 195 -12.77 4.87 -23.72
N THR A 196 -11.75 5.70 -23.86
CA THR A 196 -10.47 5.32 -24.49
C THR A 196 -9.58 4.44 -23.61
N ARG A 197 -9.94 4.21 -22.34
CA ARG A 197 -9.16 3.34 -21.45
C ARG A 197 -9.08 1.93 -22.00
N ILE A 198 -7.87 1.40 -22.09
CA ILE A 198 -7.67 0.01 -22.53
C ILE A 198 -8.23 -1.01 -21.53
N SER A 199 -8.37 -0.61 -20.27
CA SER A 199 -8.84 -1.42 -19.17
C SER A 199 -9.61 -0.60 -18.14
N GLN A 200 -10.42 -1.30 -17.36
CA GLN A 200 -11.18 -0.75 -16.23
C GLN A 200 -10.78 -1.38 -14.88
N HIS A 201 -9.76 -2.27 -14.87
CA HIS A 201 -9.38 -3.00 -13.67
C HIS A 201 -7.90 -3.36 -13.67
N MET A 202 -7.18 -2.93 -12.63
CA MET A 202 -5.84 -3.43 -12.33
C MET A 202 -5.99 -4.75 -11.58
N ILE A 203 -5.70 -5.85 -12.25
CA ILE A 203 -5.97 -7.18 -11.72
C ILE A 203 -4.86 -7.71 -10.83
N HIS A 204 -3.60 -7.32 -11.11
CA HIS A 204 -2.49 -7.65 -10.22
C HIS A 204 -1.33 -6.64 -10.27
N VAL A 205 -0.49 -6.74 -9.26
CA VAL A 205 0.86 -6.16 -9.22
C VAL A 205 1.86 -7.28 -8.94
N GLY A 206 3.03 -7.24 -9.60
CA GLY A 206 4.09 -8.21 -9.43
C GLY A 206 5.27 -7.64 -8.67
N VAL A 207 5.86 -8.46 -7.78
CA VAL A 207 7.09 -8.12 -7.04
C VAL A 207 8.04 -9.31 -6.97
N THR A 208 9.34 -9.03 -6.96
CA THR A 208 10.35 -10.08 -6.75
C THR A 208 10.27 -10.59 -5.31
N VAL A 209 10.36 -11.91 -5.13
CA VAL A 209 10.37 -12.55 -3.81
C VAL A 209 11.56 -13.49 -3.75
N ARG A 210 12.49 -13.21 -2.82
CA ARG A 210 13.71 -14.00 -2.60
C ARG A 210 13.49 -15.17 -1.66
N ASP A 211 12.68 -14.95 -0.62
CA ASP A 211 12.30 -15.97 0.35
C ASP A 211 10.77 -16.12 0.38
N ARG A 212 10.27 -17.11 -0.35
CA ARG A 212 8.84 -17.41 -0.39
C ARG A 212 8.25 -17.68 1.00
N ARG A 213 8.97 -18.34 1.90
CA ARG A 213 8.45 -18.66 3.22
C ARG A 213 8.25 -17.39 4.06
N ALA A 214 9.19 -16.45 3.99
CA ALA A 214 9.05 -15.16 4.66
C ALA A 214 7.90 -14.35 4.05
N ALA A 215 7.78 -14.33 2.72
CA ALA A 215 6.67 -13.67 2.02
C ALA A 215 5.31 -14.30 2.36
N ASP A 216 5.20 -15.63 2.38
CA ASP A 216 3.98 -16.34 2.79
C ASP A 216 3.60 -16.00 4.25
N HIS A 217 4.59 -15.91 5.16
CA HIS A 217 4.30 -15.49 6.54
C HIS A 217 3.73 -14.07 6.60
N PHE A 218 4.27 -13.14 5.84
CA PHE A 218 3.78 -11.76 5.80
C PHE A 218 2.44 -11.63 5.07
N TYR A 219 2.37 -12.04 3.81
CA TYR A 219 1.17 -11.82 3.00
C TYR A 219 0.04 -12.81 3.31
N LYS A 220 0.36 -14.11 3.48
CA LYS A 220 -0.65 -15.15 3.70
C LYS A 220 -1.07 -15.25 5.17
N ASP A 221 -0.10 -15.48 6.08
CA ASP A 221 -0.43 -15.80 7.47
C ASP A 221 -0.85 -14.55 8.24
N LEU A 222 -0.18 -13.41 8.02
CA LEU A 222 -0.46 -12.17 8.71
C LEU A 222 -1.57 -11.35 8.00
N LEU A 223 -1.41 -11.08 6.70
CA LEU A 223 -2.36 -10.24 5.95
C LEU A 223 -3.56 -11.01 5.39
N GLY A 224 -3.54 -12.36 5.40
CA GLY A 224 -4.67 -13.20 5.00
C GLY A 224 -4.84 -13.39 3.49
N PHE A 225 -3.82 -13.08 2.68
CA PHE A 225 -3.85 -13.36 1.25
C PHE A 225 -3.96 -14.85 0.96
N GLN A 226 -4.57 -15.20 -0.16
CA GLN A 226 -4.85 -16.57 -0.54
C GLN A 226 -4.10 -16.94 -1.82
N SER A 227 -3.28 -18.00 -1.78
CA SER A 227 -2.68 -18.52 -3.01
C SER A 227 -3.77 -19.09 -3.91
N ILE A 228 -3.93 -18.50 -5.10
CA ILE A 228 -4.94 -18.90 -6.08
C ILE A 228 -4.37 -19.66 -7.26
N TRP A 229 -3.09 -19.45 -7.58
CA TRP A 229 -2.37 -20.17 -8.62
C TRP A 229 -0.87 -20.16 -8.34
N TYR A 230 -0.18 -21.19 -8.79
CA TYR A 230 1.27 -21.17 -8.92
C TYR A 230 1.69 -21.86 -10.21
N GLY A 231 2.77 -21.38 -10.79
CA GLY A 231 3.35 -21.93 -12.01
C GLY A 231 4.84 -21.67 -12.15
N GLY A 232 5.42 -22.17 -13.22
CA GLY A 232 6.83 -22.01 -13.50
C GLY A 232 7.16 -22.09 -14.97
N MET A 233 8.41 -21.77 -15.31
CA MET A 233 8.94 -21.90 -16.68
C MET A 233 8.83 -23.34 -17.19
N THR A 234 8.98 -24.29 -16.28
CA THR A 234 8.76 -25.73 -16.51
C THR A 234 7.74 -26.27 -15.50
N ASP A 235 7.13 -27.43 -15.78
CA ASP A 235 6.03 -27.97 -14.98
C ASP A 235 6.46 -28.45 -13.58
N ASP A 236 7.75 -28.65 -13.37
CA ASP A 236 8.37 -29.10 -12.14
C ASP A 236 8.94 -27.93 -11.27
N ARG A 237 8.77 -26.68 -11.71
CA ARG A 237 9.24 -25.49 -10.99
C ARG A 237 8.08 -24.61 -10.54
N VAL A 238 8.34 -23.83 -9.50
CA VAL A 238 7.48 -22.72 -9.09
C VAL A 238 8.29 -21.44 -9.22
N ASP A 239 7.97 -20.64 -10.21
CA ASP A 239 8.60 -19.34 -10.48
C ASP A 239 7.64 -18.19 -10.22
N TRP A 240 6.32 -18.45 -10.16
CA TRP A 240 5.25 -17.48 -9.92
C TRP A 240 4.23 -18.03 -8.93
N VAL A 241 3.68 -17.15 -8.10
CA VAL A 241 2.56 -17.46 -7.20
C VAL A 241 1.63 -16.26 -7.16
N ASP A 242 0.36 -16.49 -7.50
CA ASP A 242 -0.69 -15.48 -7.40
C ASP A 242 -1.35 -15.53 -6.02
N MET A 243 -1.25 -14.42 -5.30
CA MET A 243 -1.74 -14.24 -3.93
C MET A 243 -2.90 -13.25 -3.94
N ARG A 244 -4.13 -13.75 -3.96
CA ARG A 244 -5.34 -12.92 -3.97
C ARG A 244 -5.47 -12.14 -2.66
N VAL A 245 -5.82 -10.85 -2.76
CA VAL A 245 -6.16 -10.04 -1.58
C VAL A 245 -7.34 -10.66 -0.83
N PRO A 246 -7.36 -10.59 0.50
CA PRO A 246 -8.29 -11.41 1.29
C PRO A 246 -9.77 -11.05 1.11
N ASP A 247 -10.10 -9.80 0.84
CA ASP A 247 -11.49 -9.31 0.76
C ASP A 247 -11.81 -8.71 -0.62
N GLY A 248 -11.03 -9.09 -1.66
CA GLY A 248 -11.19 -8.62 -3.03
C GLY A 248 -10.85 -9.67 -4.07
N THR A 249 -10.74 -9.23 -5.32
CA THR A 249 -10.47 -10.10 -6.46
C THR A 249 -9.07 -9.93 -7.05
N ASP A 250 -8.39 -8.84 -6.72
CA ASP A 250 -7.04 -8.54 -7.19
C ASP A 250 -6.00 -9.45 -6.53
N TRP A 251 -4.83 -9.57 -7.12
CA TRP A 251 -3.77 -10.36 -6.50
C TRP A 251 -2.39 -9.72 -6.60
N LEU A 252 -1.50 -10.14 -5.71
CA LEU A 252 -0.08 -9.90 -5.75
C LEU A 252 0.58 -11.10 -6.41
N GLU A 253 1.38 -10.89 -7.46
CA GLU A 253 2.17 -11.95 -8.09
C GLU A 253 3.58 -11.98 -7.49
N TYR A 254 3.96 -13.10 -6.89
CA TYR A 254 5.35 -13.36 -6.49
C TYR A 254 6.17 -13.79 -7.70
N MET A 255 7.26 -13.06 -7.96
CA MET A 255 8.25 -13.39 -8.98
C MET A 255 9.45 -14.07 -8.31
N LEU A 256 9.45 -15.42 -8.25
CA LEU A 256 10.42 -16.22 -7.48
C LEU A 256 11.69 -16.59 -8.25
N ASN A 257 11.71 -16.42 -9.56
CA ASN A 257 12.75 -16.94 -10.45
C ASN A 257 13.94 -16.00 -10.63
N VAL A 258 13.97 -14.85 -9.95
CA VAL A 258 14.98 -13.81 -10.16
C VAL A 258 15.83 -13.63 -8.91
N ARG A 259 17.12 -13.89 -9.05
CA ARG A 259 18.15 -13.58 -8.05
C ARG A 259 19.03 -12.45 -8.59
N ASP A 260 19.32 -11.45 -7.75
CA ASP A 260 20.16 -10.30 -8.07
C ASP A 260 19.77 -9.62 -9.40
N PRO A 261 18.51 -9.14 -9.52
CA PRO A 261 17.99 -8.63 -10.77
C PRO A 261 18.72 -7.35 -11.19
N SER A 262 19.00 -7.23 -12.50
CA SER A 262 19.40 -5.95 -13.07
C SER A 262 18.26 -4.93 -12.96
N PRO A 263 18.53 -3.61 -13.04
CA PRO A 263 17.47 -2.58 -13.03
C PRO A 263 16.41 -2.80 -14.11
N ARG A 264 16.83 -3.27 -15.31
CA ARG A 264 15.90 -3.62 -16.39
C ARG A 264 15.03 -4.83 -15.99
N THR A 265 15.62 -5.85 -15.38
CA THR A 265 14.88 -7.03 -14.90
C THR A 265 13.91 -6.64 -13.79
N LEU A 266 14.30 -5.75 -12.86
CA LEU A 266 13.38 -5.21 -11.84
C LEU A 266 12.17 -4.54 -12.47
N GLY A 267 12.34 -3.68 -13.48
CA GLY A 267 11.23 -3.04 -14.19
C GLY A 267 10.28 -4.02 -14.88
N VAL A 268 10.77 -5.21 -15.29
CA VAL A 268 9.94 -6.28 -15.83
C VAL A 268 9.21 -7.04 -14.73
N MET A 269 9.85 -7.26 -13.58
CA MET A 269 9.32 -8.07 -12.47
C MET A 269 8.42 -7.25 -11.53
N HIS A 270 8.79 -5.99 -11.28
CA HIS A 270 7.97 -5.03 -10.56
C HIS A 270 7.01 -4.35 -11.54
N HIS A 271 5.84 -4.94 -11.71
CA HIS A 271 4.90 -4.59 -12.77
C HIS A 271 3.47 -4.49 -12.28
N PHE A 272 2.60 -4.06 -13.16
CA PHE A 272 1.17 -4.14 -12.96
C PHE A 272 0.49 -4.78 -14.17
N ALA A 273 -0.65 -5.41 -13.95
CA ALA A 273 -1.46 -5.98 -15.00
C ALA A 273 -2.87 -5.36 -15.02
N LEU A 274 -3.31 -5.06 -16.23
CA LEU A 274 -4.63 -4.52 -16.52
C LEU A 274 -5.48 -5.59 -17.19
N GLY A 275 -6.65 -5.88 -16.62
CA GLY A 275 -7.61 -6.83 -17.17
C GLY A 275 -8.28 -6.28 -18.42
N VAL A 276 -8.27 -7.03 -19.51
CA VAL A 276 -8.94 -6.69 -20.76
C VAL A 276 -9.91 -7.80 -21.18
N PRO A 277 -11.07 -7.46 -21.77
CA PRO A 277 -12.05 -8.48 -22.18
C PRO A 277 -11.59 -9.30 -23.40
N ASP A 278 -10.77 -8.72 -24.28
CA ASP A 278 -10.22 -9.35 -25.49
C ASP A 278 -8.83 -8.81 -25.75
N ILE A 279 -7.84 -9.67 -25.67
CA ILE A 279 -6.43 -9.29 -25.82
C ILE A 279 -6.07 -8.90 -27.25
N HIS A 280 -6.75 -9.48 -28.26
CA HIS A 280 -6.47 -9.17 -29.65
C HIS A 280 -7.05 -7.81 -30.05
N GLU A 281 -8.19 -7.42 -29.50
CA GLU A 281 -8.73 -6.08 -29.67
C GLU A 281 -7.84 -5.04 -28.92
N ALA A 282 -7.42 -5.35 -27.71
CA ALA A 282 -6.48 -4.52 -26.97
C ALA A 282 -5.14 -4.34 -27.71
N TYR A 283 -4.61 -5.41 -28.32
CA TYR A 283 -3.42 -5.35 -29.18
C TYR A 283 -3.63 -4.40 -30.38
N LYS A 284 -4.73 -4.56 -31.12
CA LYS A 284 -5.04 -3.68 -32.25
C LYS A 284 -5.13 -2.23 -31.82
N GLU A 285 -5.75 -1.98 -30.68
CA GLU A 285 -5.93 -0.65 -30.13
C GLU A 285 -4.58 0.02 -29.79
N VAL A 286 -3.69 -0.65 -29.06
CA VAL A 286 -2.38 -0.06 -28.70
C VAL A 286 -1.50 0.15 -29.93
N VAL A 287 -1.59 -0.75 -30.93
CA VAL A 287 -0.87 -0.59 -32.21
C VAL A 287 -1.43 0.59 -33.03
N SER A 288 -2.76 0.76 -33.06
CA SER A 288 -3.40 1.90 -33.74
C SER A 288 -2.99 3.25 -33.14
N ARG A 289 -2.69 3.28 -31.84
CA ARG A 289 -2.17 4.43 -31.12
C ARG A 289 -0.67 4.68 -31.32
N GLY A 290 -0.02 3.84 -32.13
CA GLY A 290 1.39 3.97 -32.52
C GLY A 290 2.38 3.24 -31.62
N TYR A 291 1.92 2.42 -30.67
CA TYR A 291 2.80 1.61 -29.84
C TYR A 291 3.27 0.35 -30.60
N LYS A 292 4.56 0.04 -30.51
CA LYS A 292 5.15 -1.17 -31.14
C LYS A 292 5.07 -2.34 -30.16
N ALA A 293 3.94 -3.03 -30.15
CA ALA A 293 3.73 -4.22 -29.30
C ALA A 293 4.19 -5.51 -30.01
N GLU A 294 4.67 -6.46 -29.22
CA GLU A 294 4.76 -7.87 -29.66
C GLU A 294 3.36 -8.48 -29.77
N GLN A 295 3.26 -9.61 -30.48
CA GLN A 295 1.99 -10.35 -30.55
C GLN A 295 1.61 -10.90 -29.17
N PRO A 296 0.31 -10.91 -28.82
CA PRO A 296 -0.18 -11.58 -27.62
C PRO A 296 0.26 -13.04 -27.55
N LYS A 297 0.50 -13.53 -26.35
CA LYS A 297 0.90 -14.93 -26.07
C LYS A 297 0.02 -15.48 -24.95
N VAL A 298 -0.19 -16.78 -24.95
CA VAL A 298 -0.84 -17.44 -23.82
C VAL A 298 0.22 -17.77 -22.76
N GLY A 299 0.04 -17.24 -21.57
CA GLY A 299 0.89 -17.47 -20.41
C GLY A 299 0.82 -18.89 -19.87
N ARG A 300 1.63 -19.17 -18.85
CA ARG A 300 1.66 -20.46 -18.17
C ARG A 300 0.41 -20.71 -17.32
N ASP A 301 -0.24 -19.65 -16.88
CA ASP A 301 -1.57 -19.65 -16.23
C ASP A 301 -2.73 -19.96 -17.21
N GLY A 302 -2.42 -20.10 -18.49
CA GLY A 302 -3.40 -20.38 -19.55
C GLY A 302 -4.13 -19.17 -20.08
N LYS A 303 -3.86 -17.96 -19.59
CA LYS A 303 -4.51 -16.71 -19.98
C LYS A 303 -3.77 -16.03 -21.14
N TRP A 304 -4.50 -15.28 -21.97
CA TRP A 304 -3.89 -14.40 -22.95
C TRP A 304 -3.22 -13.22 -22.27
N GLN A 305 -2.00 -12.90 -22.70
CA GLN A 305 -1.15 -11.84 -22.15
C GLN A 305 -0.50 -11.02 -23.26
N LEU A 306 -0.31 -9.72 -23.00
CA LEU A 306 0.42 -8.78 -23.84
C LEU A 306 1.26 -7.87 -22.97
N ASN A 307 2.58 -7.88 -23.16
CA ASN A 307 3.50 -7.03 -22.41
C ASN A 307 3.76 -5.73 -23.16
N LEU A 308 3.52 -4.61 -22.48
CA LEU A 308 3.91 -3.27 -22.86
C LEU A 308 4.96 -2.77 -21.88
N TYR A 309 5.75 -1.78 -22.28
CA TYR A 309 6.77 -1.18 -21.42
C TYR A 309 6.68 0.34 -21.50
N ASP A 310 6.65 0.98 -20.35
CA ASP A 310 6.72 2.43 -20.27
C ASP A 310 8.13 2.94 -20.63
N PRO A 311 8.34 4.26 -20.73
CA PRO A 311 9.65 4.82 -21.11
C PRO A 311 10.79 4.48 -20.14
N ASP A 312 10.50 4.21 -18.89
CA ASP A 312 11.47 3.80 -17.86
C ASP A 312 11.63 2.28 -17.77
N TYR A 313 10.99 1.55 -18.69
CA TYR A 313 11.03 0.10 -18.79
C TYR A 313 10.25 -0.65 -17.69
N THR A 314 9.23 -0.02 -17.13
CA THR A 314 8.25 -0.72 -16.28
C THR A 314 7.27 -1.49 -17.15
N ARG A 315 7.04 -2.77 -16.86
CA ARG A 315 6.07 -3.60 -17.57
C ARG A 315 4.64 -3.22 -17.17
N ALA A 316 3.85 -2.86 -18.16
CA ALA A 316 2.39 -2.81 -18.10
C ALA A 316 1.86 -4.02 -18.85
N GLU A 317 1.33 -5.00 -18.15
CA GLU A 317 0.77 -6.19 -18.74
C GLU A 317 -0.71 -5.98 -19.03
N LEU A 318 -1.17 -6.43 -20.21
CA LEU A 318 -2.59 -6.62 -20.47
C LEU A 318 -2.89 -8.11 -20.41
N MET A 319 -3.98 -8.49 -19.73
CA MET A 319 -4.31 -9.90 -19.49
C MET A 319 -5.81 -10.13 -19.59
N GLU A 320 -6.23 -11.22 -20.23
CA GLU A 320 -7.61 -11.69 -20.12
C GLU A 320 -7.85 -12.36 -18.76
N PRO A 321 -9.04 -12.18 -18.16
CA PRO A 321 -9.30 -12.69 -16.82
C PRO A 321 -9.40 -14.23 -16.77
N LYS A 322 -9.81 -14.87 -17.88
CA LYS A 322 -10.08 -16.32 -17.92
C LYS A 322 -9.04 -17.08 -18.75
N PRO A 323 -8.62 -18.29 -18.31
CA PRO A 323 -7.74 -19.12 -19.09
C PRO A 323 -8.45 -19.66 -20.33
N VAL A 324 -7.74 -19.63 -21.47
CA VAL A 324 -8.19 -20.22 -22.76
C VAL A 324 -7.63 -21.63 -22.98
N ARG A 325 -6.72 -22.05 -22.11
CA ARG A 325 -6.20 -23.42 -22.04
C ARG A 325 -5.88 -23.81 -20.60
N LYS A 326 -5.70 -25.09 -20.35
CA LYS A 326 -5.37 -25.61 -19.03
C LYS A 326 -4.11 -24.91 -18.48
N PRO A 327 -4.19 -24.30 -17.28
CA PRO A 327 -3.03 -23.75 -16.59
C PRO A 327 -1.98 -24.82 -16.31
N CYS A 328 -0.71 -24.46 -16.33
CA CYS A 328 0.35 -25.34 -15.85
C CYS A 328 0.37 -25.35 -14.32
N CYS A 329 0.93 -26.42 -13.82
CA CYS A 329 1.44 -26.63 -12.48
C CYS A 329 0.35 -26.68 -11.41
N SER A 330 -0.56 -25.73 -11.30
CA SER A 330 -1.75 -25.80 -10.44
C SER A 330 -3.02 -25.36 -11.18
N MET A 331 -4.17 -25.73 -10.64
CA MET A 331 -5.45 -25.15 -11.05
C MET A 331 -5.60 -23.74 -10.44
N ILE A 332 -6.32 -22.85 -11.13
CA ILE A 332 -6.70 -21.56 -10.56
C ILE A 332 -7.86 -21.78 -9.59
N ILE A 333 -7.75 -21.25 -8.38
CA ILE A 333 -8.75 -21.40 -7.32
C ILE A 333 -9.61 -20.13 -7.26
N GLY A 334 -10.94 -20.30 -7.28
CA GLY A 334 -11.88 -19.20 -7.07
C GLY A 334 -12.23 -18.41 -8.33
N GLU A 335 -12.12 -19.02 -9.51
CA GLU A 335 -12.74 -18.54 -10.75
C GLU A 335 -14.18 -19.03 -10.89
#